data_b66fd098c1ff12706fd7d53d75a9755e
#
_entry.id   b66fd098c1ff12706fd7d53d75a9755e
#
_cell.length_a   1.000
_cell.length_b   1.000
_cell.length_c   1.000
_cell.angle_alpha   90.00
_cell.angle_beta   90.00
_cell.angle_gamma   90.00
#
_symmetry.space_group_name_H-M   'P 1'
#
loop_
_entity.id
_entity.type
_entity.pdbx_description
1 polymer ?
#
loop_
_entity_poly.entity_id
_entity_poly.type
_entity_poly.pdbx_seq_one_letter_code
_entity_poly.pdbx_strand_id
1 'polypeptide(L)'
;LGYIIGNGWEDTTVAYTDEKCPDMEPYKGTYLTASKDASAFESLLAKTGDRMLYYESTRYDEQRLISFSSGNATDPFDYPKEIAEYFRKCARIDAEHITATDKFISGQFASYSASPYDQDYFSCMEYTTWNSLSDKKIDFSDCITPDGKRNTYRAYLRLLNEHHTMPVLAVEFGAATGRGEIQENPVTSKGLGYYSEKEQGKILVDCYEDIMAAGLSGGCVYSWQDEWFKHTWNTMYAVDLSRNIYWEDAQTNDQHFGLLAFDCGEKESVCYVDGDTSEWTDKDMVIQYEDGSFISVKYDASDVYLY
;
A
#
# COMPACT_ATOMS: atom_id res chain seq x y z
N LEU A 1 -4.36 -17.10 -10.83
CA LEU A 1 -3.28 -16.56 -10.01
C LEU A 1 -2.14 -16.10 -10.90
N GLY A 2 -1.40 -15.08 -10.47
CA GLY A 2 -0.31 -14.48 -11.20
C GLY A 2 0.88 -14.19 -10.31
N TYR A 3 1.95 -13.68 -10.91
CA TYR A 3 3.14 -13.20 -10.23
C TYR A 3 3.17 -11.68 -10.25
N ILE A 4 3.49 -11.09 -9.13
CA ILE A 4 3.77 -9.67 -8.99
C ILE A 4 5.24 -9.55 -8.63
N ILE A 5 6.04 -8.96 -9.52
CA ILE A 5 7.47 -8.78 -9.32
C ILE A 5 7.74 -7.44 -8.67
N GLY A 6 8.19 -7.51 -7.44
CA GLY A 6 8.45 -6.36 -6.59
C GLY A 6 7.19 -5.79 -5.94
N ASN A 7 7.42 -4.96 -4.95
CA ASN A 7 6.42 -4.13 -4.29
C ASN A 7 7.14 -2.96 -3.62
N GLY A 8 6.64 -1.73 -3.81
CA GLY A 8 7.22 -0.56 -3.19
C GLY A 8 8.71 -0.34 -3.50
N TRP A 9 9.11 -0.38 -4.78
CA TRP A 9 10.48 -0.09 -5.16
C TRP A 9 10.91 1.29 -4.65
N GLU A 10 12.04 1.32 -3.94
CA GLU A 10 12.68 2.57 -3.58
C GLU A 10 13.08 3.35 -4.84
N ASP A 11 12.61 4.57 -4.97
CA ASP A 11 12.85 5.44 -6.13
C ASP A 11 14.36 5.68 -6.37
N THR A 12 15.12 5.83 -5.29
CA THR A 12 16.58 5.99 -5.33
C THR A 12 17.28 4.74 -5.89
N THR A 13 16.76 3.55 -5.65
CA THR A 13 17.31 2.30 -6.23
C THR A 13 17.07 2.25 -7.73
N VAL A 14 15.89 2.65 -8.17
CA VAL A 14 15.53 2.75 -9.60
C VAL A 14 16.41 3.78 -10.29
N ALA A 15 16.45 5.01 -9.75
CA ALA A 15 17.27 6.10 -10.28
C ALA A 15 18.75 5.75 -10.35
N TYR A 16 19.29 5.12 -9.29
CA TYR A 16 20.68 4.66 -9.27
C TYR A 16 20.97 3.65 -10.37
N THR A 17 20.08 2.69 -10.60
CA THR A 17 20.26 1.68 -11.65
C THR A 17 20.28 2.32 -13.03
N ASP A 18 19.36 3.22 -13.28
CA ASP A 18 19.26 3.94 -14.56
C ASP A 18 20.49 4.84 -14.80
N GLU A 19 20.96 5.54 -13.75
CA GLU A 19 22.19 6.35 -13.82
C GLU A 19 23.46 5.51 -14.08
N LYS A 20 23.56 4.33 -13.47
CA LYS A 20 24.77 3.48 -13.59
C LYS A 20 24.80 2.66 -14.87
N CYS A 21 23.67 2.46 -15.52
CA CYS A 21 23.56 1.65 -16.73
C CYS A 21 22.91 2.42 -17.90
N PRO A 22 23.37 3.66 -18.21
CA PRO A 22 22.68 4.52 -19.20
C PRO A 22 22.72 3.94 -20.63
N ASP A 23 23.70 3.11 -20.94
CA ASP A 23 23.91 2.50 -22.25
C ASP A 23 23.38 1.04 -22.33
N MET A 24 22.54 0.64 -21.35
CA MET A 24 21.95 -0.70 -21.37
C MET A 24 21.01 -0.83 -22.55
N GLU A 25 21.31 -1.77 -23.45
CA GLU A 25 20.38 -2.10 -24.54
C GLU A 25 19.08 -2.69 -24.00
N PRO A 26 17.93 -2.31 -24.57
CA PRO A 26 16.64 -2.86 -24.16
C PRO A 26 16.62 -4.38 -24.25
N TYR A 27 16.15 -5.02 -23.18
CA TYR A 27 16.12 -6.47 -23.09
C TYR A 27 15.22 -7.11 -24.15
N LYS A 28 15.70 -8.17 -24.80
CA LYS A 28 14.94 -8.96 -25.76
C LYS A 28 14.91 -10.41 -25.32
N GLY A 29 13.78 -10.82 -24.76
CA GLY A 29 13.59 -12.17 -24.23
C GLY A 29 12.74 -13.06 -25.13
N THR A 30 12.44 -14.23 -24.59
CA THR A 30 11.56 -15.21 -25.24
C THR A 30 10.08 -14.90 -25.05
N TYR A 31 9.72 -14.46 -23.85
CA TYR A 31 8.34 -14.19 -23.44
C TYR A 31 8.07 -12.71 -23.23
N LEU A 32 9.07 -11.96 -22.76
CA LEU A 32 8.99 -10.52 -22.53
C LEU A 32 10.12 -9.79 -23.23
N THR A 33 9.83 -8.58 -23.64
CA THR A 33 10.81 -7.68 -24.27
C THR A 33 10.61 -6.26 -23.73
N ALA A 34 11.71 -5.55 -23.52
CA ALA A 34 11.69 -4.13 -23.20
C ALA A 34 11.63 -3.30 -24.49
N SER A 35 10.84 -2.23 -24.49
CA SER A 35 10.76 -1.27 -25.58
C SER A 35 12.07 -0.47 -25.71
N LYS A 36 12.20 0.29 -26.79
CA LYS A 36 13.33 1.20 -26.99
C LYS A 36 13.35 2.37 -25.97
N ASP A 37 12.22 2.69 -25.40
CA ASP A 37 12.02 3.78 -24.45
C ASP A 37 12.18 3.30 -22.98
N ALA A 38 12.38 1.98 -22.80
CA ALA A 38 12.55 1.38 -21.48
C ALA A 38 13.86 1.82 -20.81
N SER A 39 13.78 2.14 -19.52
CA SER A 39 14.94 2.40 -18.70
C SER A 39 15.77 1.14 -18.45
N ALA A 40 16.96 1.30 -17.89
CA ALA A 40 17.81 0.17 -17.49
C ALA A 40 17.10 -0.70 -16.43
N PHE A 41 16.41 -0.07 -15.49
CA PHE A 41 15.66 -0.78 -14.46
C PHE A 41 14.48 -1.56 -15.05
N GLU A 42 13.72 -0.98 -15.97
CA GLU A 42 12.63 -1.66 -16.69
C GLU A 42 13.14 -2.82 -17.53
N SER A 43 14.30 -2.67 -18.18
CA SER A 43 14.98 -3.76 -18.89
C SER A 43 15.38 -4.90 -17.94
N LEU A 44 15.80 -4.59 -16.71
CA LEU A 44 16.08 -5.58 -15.67
C LEU A 44 14.80 -6.31 -15.23
N LEU A 45 13.70 -5.59 -15.06
CA LEU A 45 12.40 -6.16 -14.73
C LEU A 45 11.92 -7.11 -15.84
N ALA A 46 11.99 -6.67 -17.11
CA ALA A 46 11.66 -7.50 -18.27
C ALA A 46 12.46 -8.80 -18.30
N LYS A 47 13.78 -8.71 -18.07
CA LYS A 47 14.69 -9.87 -18.01
C LYS A 47 14.34 -10.81 -16.86
N THR A 48 13.98 -10.26 -15.70
CA THR A 48 13.63 -11.06 -14.52
C THR A 48 12.33 -11.82 -14.78
N GLY A 49 11.32 -11.15 -15.29
CA GLY A 49 10.04 -11.75 -15.67
C GLY A 49 10.17 -12.81 -16.76
N ASP A 50 10.96 -12.53 -17.80
CA ASP A 50 11.21 -13.48 -18.89
C ASP A 50 11.86 -14.78 -18.38
N ARG A 51 12.82 -14.67 -17.47
CA ARG A 51 13.47 -15.84 -16.86
C ARG A 51 12.51 -16.65 -15.98
N MET A 52 11.64 -15.98 -15.27
CA MET A 52 10.61 -16.62 -14.44
C MET A 52 9.64 -17.40 -15.31
N LEU A 53 9.12 -16.77 -16.37
CA LEU A 53 8.25 -17.41 -17.34
C LEU A 53 8.92 -18.57 -18.10
N TYR A 54 10.21 -18.41 -18.45
CA TYR A 54 10.99 -19.49 -19.04
C TYR A 54 11.07 -20.70 -18.11
N TYR A 55 11.40 -20.46 -16.84
CA TYR A 55 11.48 -21.53 -15.84
C TYR A 55 10.14 -22.24 -15.67
N GLU A 56 9.06 -21.47 -15.53
CA GLU A 56 7.71 -22.01 -15.37
C GLU A 56 7.27 -22.83 -16.59
N SER A 57 7.41 -22.26 -17.79
CA SER A 57 7.03 -22.93 -19.03
C SER A 57 7.83 -24.22 -19.29
N THR A 58 9.13 -24.21 -18.98
CA THR A 58 9.98 -25.37 -19.24
C THR A 58 9.89 -26.45 -18.16
N ARG A 59 9.60 -26.06 -16.92
CA ARG A 59 9.56 -26.98 -15.79
C ARG A 59 8.19 -27.57 -15.52
N TYR A 60 7.14 -26.76 -15.73
CA TYR A 60 5.77 -27.10 -15.34
C TYR A 60 4.79 -27.11 -16.53
N ASP A 61 5.24 -26.73 -17.72
CA ASP A 61 4.41 -26.57 -18.91
C ASP A 61 3.21 -25.64 -18.68
N GLU A 62 3.42 -24.61 -17.87
CA GLU A 62 2.44 -23.60 -17.47
C GLU A 62 2.96 -22.19 -17.68
N GLN A 63 2.04 -21.24 -17.79
CA GLN A 63 2.34 -19.81 -17.75
C GLN A 63 1.27 -19.12 -16.89
N ARG A 64 1.69 -18.24 -16.00
CA ARG A 64 0.80 -17.41 -15.20
C ARG A 64 0.90 -15.95 -15.60
N LEU A 65 -0.15 -15.20 -15.28
CA LEU A 65 -0.13 -13.74 -15.42
C LEU A 65 1.09 -13.15 -14.70
N ILE A 66 1.65 -12.08 -15.25
CA ILE A 66 2.77 -11.38 -14.65
C ILE A 66 2.50 -9.89 -14.55
N SER A 67 3.00 -9.28 -13.49
CA SER A 67 2.98 -7.85 -13.27
C SER A 67 4.28 -7.36 -12.65
N PHE A 68 4.57 -6.09 -12.87
CA PHE A 68 5.66 -5.36 -12.24
C PHE A 68 5.03 -4.29 -11.38
N SER A 69 5.13 -4.45 -10.05
CA SER A 69 4.51 -3.52 -9.12
C SER A 69 5.26 -2.19 -9.07
N SER A 70 4.51 -1.12 -8.98
CA SER A 70 5.00 0.22 -8.74
C SER A 70 4.22 0.86 -7.59
N GLY A 71 4.61 2.02 -7.16
CA GLY A 71 3.95 2.82 -6.14
C GLY A 71 4.00 4.30 -6.49
N ASN A 72 3.53 5.15 -5.60
CA ASN A 72 3.48 6.59 -5.80
C ASN A 72 4.84 7.21 -6.14
N ALA A 73 5.91 6.72 -5.50
CA ALA A 73 7.25 7.25 -5.71
C ALA A 73 7.82 6.93 -7.09
N THR A 74 7.37 5.84 -7.69
CA THR A 74 7.88 5.32 -8.96
C THR A 74 6.81 5.21 -10.05
N ASP A 75 5.66 5.87 -9.89
CA ASP A 75 4.62 5.88 -10.91
C ASP A 75 5.12 6.49 -12.25
N PRO A 76 4.44 6.19 -13.37
CA PRO A 76 4.92 6.58 -14.69
C PRO A 76 4.73 8.06 -15.02
N PHE A 77 4.14 8.87 -14.13
CA PHE A 77 3.72 10.22 -14.44
C PHE A 77 4.82 11.26 -14.29
N ASP A 78 4.75 12.30 -15.12
CA ASP A 78 5.49 13.54 -14.97
C ASP A 78 4.68 14.53 -14.12
N TYR A 79 5.26 14.94 -13.01
CA TYR A 79 4.68 15.92 -12.10
C TYR A 79 5.17 17.35 -12.43
N PRO A 80 4.40 18.39 -12.12
CA PRO A 80 4.86 19.75 -12.17
C PRO A 80 6.16 19.88 -11.39
N LYS A 81 7.06 20.71 -11.91
CA LYS A 81 8.43 20.85 -11.38
C LYS A 81 8.46 21.13 -9.89
N GLU A 82 7.58 22.01 -9.41
CA GLU A 82 7.51 22.40 -8.01
C GLU A 82 7.13 21.22 -7.10
N ILE A 83 6.24 20.34 -7.56
CA ILE A 83 5.82 19.13 -6.85
C ILE A 83 6.94 18.09 -6.87
N ALA A 84 7.50 17.83 -8.05
CA ALA A 84 8.59 16.86 -8.20
C ALA A 84 9.83 17.25 -7.38
N GLU A 85 10.17 18.53 -7.31
CA GLU A 85 11.30 19.02 -6.51
C GLU A 85 10.98 18.94 -5.00
N TYR A 86 9.77 19.30 -4.58
CA TYR A 86 9.38 19.25 -3.17
C TYR A 86 9.43 17.82 -2.61
N PHE A 87 8.87 16.86 -3.32
CA PHE A 87 8.86 15.45 -2.92
C PHE A 87 10.10 14.67 -3.41
N ARG A 88 11.02 15.31 -4.13
CA ARG A 88 12.24 14.70 -4.69
C ARG A 88 11.96 13.48 -5.58
N LYS A 89 10.88 13.52 -6.38
CA LYS A 89 10.58 12.44 -7.33
C LYS A 89 11.73 12.31 -8.34
N CYS A 90 12.41 11.17 -8.31
CA CYS A 90 13.63 10.94 -9.09
C CYS A 90 13.57 9.72 -10.01
N ALA A 91 12.50 8.92 -9.94
CA ALA A 91 12.37 7.70 -10.72
C ALA A 91 10.95 7.47 -11.25
N ARG A 92 10.86 6.65 -12.29
CA ARG A 92 9.60 6.16 -12.87
C ARG A 92 9.77 4.73 -13.29
N ILE A 93 8.68 3.96 -13.22
CA ILE A 93 8.57 2.60 -13.78
C ILE A 93 7.28 2.59 -14.59
N ASP A 94 7.39 2.40 -15.89
CA ASP A 94 6.25 2.27 -16.78
C ASP A 94 6.14 0.84 -17.31
N ALA A 95 5.12 0.13 -16.85
CA ALA A 95 4.88 -1.25 -17.28
C ALA A 95 4.58 -1.36 -18.80
N GLU A 96 4.15 -0.27 -19.45
CA GLU A 96 3.95 -0.23 -20.91
C GLU A 96 5.27 -0.37 -21.70
N HIS A 97 6.40 -0.11 -21.07
CA HIS A 97 7.72 -0.33 -21.66
C HIS A 97 8.12 -1.81 -21.70
N ILE A 98 7.36 -2.69 -21.05
CA ILE A 98 7.60 -4.14 -21.04
C ILE A 98 6.45 -4.82 -21.75
N THR A 99 6.73 -5.48 -22.85
CA THR A 99 5.71 -6.07 -23.72
C THR A 99 5.85 -7.59 -23.83
N ALA A 100 4.70 -8.27 -23.86
CA ALA A 100 4.61 -9.69 -24.10
C ALA A 100 4.94 -10.02 -25.56
N THR A 101 5.65 -11.13 -25.78
CA THR A 101 5.81 -11.72 -27.12
C THR A 101 4.67 -12.70 -27.42
N ASP A 102 4.57 -13.16 -28.68
CA ASP A 102 3.58 -14.17 -29.07
C ASP A 102 3.70 -15.51 -28.31
N LYS A 103 4.81 -15.73 -27.61
CA LYS A 103 5.02 -16.94 -26.81
C LYS A 103 4.50 -16.83 -25.39
N PHE A 104 4.17 -15.63 -24.95
CA PHE A 104 3.57 -15.40 -23.64
C PHE A 104 2.05 -15.28 -23.78
N ILE A 105 1.35 -16.36 -23.51
CA ILE A 105 -0.10 -16.48 -23.75
C ILE A 105 -0.97 -16.05 -22.59
N SER A 106 -0.45 -16.03 -21.35
CA SER A 106 -1.23 -15.68 -20.17
C SER A 106 -1.45 -14.18 -20.00
N GLY A 107 -0.48 -13.35 -20.45
CA GLY A 107 -0.62 -11.90 -20.47
C GLY A 107 -0.09 -11.19 -19.22
N GLN A 108 -0.14 -9.86 -19.30
CA GLN A 108 0.37 -8.94 -18.29
C GLN A 108 -0.78 -8.14 -17.68
N PHE A 109 -0.52 -7.60 -16.51
CA PHE A 109 -1.32 -6.55 -15.86
C PHE A 109 -0.40 -5.54 -15.18
N ALA A 110 -0.85 -4.30 -15.06
CA ALA A 110 -0.16 -3.30 -14.25
C ALA A 110 -0.63 -3.37 -12.81
N SER A 111 0.25 -3.10 -11.86
CA SER A 111 -0.09 -3.17 -10.45
C SER A 111 0.55 -2.04 -9.66
N TYR A 112 -0.24 -1.48 -8.73
CA TYR A 112 0.17 -0.34 -7.93
C TYR A 112 -0.17 -0.53 -6.46
N SER A 113 0.81 -0.24 -5.59
CA SER A 113 0.57 -0.01 -4.17
C SER A 113 0.30 1.48 -3.99
N ALA A 114 -0.92 1.85 -3.67
CA ALA A 114 -1.33 3.23 -3.47
C ALA A 114 -2.54 3.31 -2.54
N SER A 115 -2.44 4.19 -1.56
CA SER A 115 -3.49 4.48 -0.58
C SER A 115 -3.67 5.99 -0.42
N PRO A 116 -4.87 6.49 -0.15
CA PRO A 116 -5.09 7.93 0.10
C PRO A 116 -4.45 8.43 1.40
N TYR A 117 -3.87 7.55 2.20
CA TYR A 117 -3.18 7.84 3.46
C TYR A 117 -1.66 7.81 3.34
N ASP A 118 -1.13 7.34 2.19
CA ASP A 118 0.29 7.33 1.92
C ASP A 118 0.82 8.74 1.65
N GLN A 119 2.12 8.93 1.86
CA GLN A 119 2.82 10.08 1.29
C GLN A 119 2.83 9.95 -0.23
N ASP A 120 2.14 10.84 -0.89
CA ASP A 120 2.00 10.82 -2.34
C ASP A 120 2.06 12.22 -2.95
N TYR A 121 2.38 12.27 -4.24
CA TYR A 121 2.49 13.52 -4.97
C TYR A 121 1.14 14.03 -5.46
N PHE A 122 0.20 13.13 -5.72
CA PHE A 122 -1.08 13.46 -6.33
C PHE A 122 -2.05 14.14 -5.33
N SER A 123 -1.89 13.96 -4.04
CA SER A 123 -2.72 14.61 -3.02
C SER A 123 -2.62 16.13 -3.05
N CYS A 124 -1.53 16.68 -3.58
CA CYS A 124 -1.42 18.12 -3.82
C CYS A 124 -2.55 18.68 -4.68
N MET A 125 -3.20 17.85 -5.51
CA MET A 125 -4.35 18.24 -6.32
C MET A 125 -5.60 18.61 -5.49
N GLU A 126 -5.66 18.23 -4.22
CA GLU A 126 -6.77 18.59 -3.34
C GLU A 126 -6.84 20.10 -3.09
N TYR A 127 -5.70 20.76 -2.94
CA TYR A 127 -5.59 22.13 -2.48
C TYR A 127 -5.17 23.14 -3.55
N THR A 128 -4.84 22.69 -4.74
CA THR A 128 -4.29 23.56 -5.80
C THR A 128 -5.29 23.72 -6.96
N THR A 129 -5.04 24.72 -7.81
CA THR A 129 -5.72 24.82 -9.12
C THR A 129 -5.13 23.84 -10.13
N TRP A 130 -4.16 23.06 -9.72
CA TRP A 130 -3.53 22.07 -10.55
C TRP A 130 -4.51 20.95 -10.91
N ASN A 131 -4.72 20.72 -12.18
CA ASN A 131 -5.69 19.79 -12.72
C ASN A 131 -5.17 19.01 -13.93
N SER A 132 -3.85 18.88 -14.03
CA SER A 132 -3.22 18.08 -15.09
C SER A 132 -2.00 17.35 -14.55
N LEU A 133 -1.75 16.16 -15.09
CA LEU A 133 -0.63 15.30 -14.79
C LEU A 133 -0.16 14.65 -16.10
N SER A 134 1.14 14.68 -16.38
CA SER A 134 1.70 14.22 -17.66
C SER A 134 0.96 14.80 -18.87
N ASP A 135 0.67 16.12 -18.84
CA ASP A 135 -0.11 16.85 -19.84
C ASP A 135 -1.57 16.36 -20.02
N LYS A 136 -2.01 15.37 -19.24
CA LYS A 136 -3.39 14.91 -19.21
C LYS A 136 -4.22 15.78 -18.27
N LYS A 137 -5.35 16.29 -18.76
CA LYS A 137 -6.30 17.01 -17.92
C LYS A 137 -7.05 16.02 -17.03
N ILE A 138 -7.11 16.34 -15.73
CA ILE A 138 -7.83 15.53 -14.75
C ILE A 138 -9.28 16.05 -14.68
N ASP A 139 -10.22 15.14 -14.84
CA ASP A 139 -11.65 15.45 -14.64
C ASP A 139 -12.07 15.06 -13.23
N PHE A 140 -12.44 16.06 -12.43
CA PHE A 140 -12.95 15.88 -11.08
C PHE A 140 -14.47 15.90 -10.99
N SER A 141 -15.22 15.90 -12.11
CA SER A 141 -16.68 16.05 -12.11
C SER A 141 -17.40 14.98 -11.29
N ASP A 142 -16.85 13.77 -11.26
CA ASP A 142 -17.35 12.61 -10.50
C ASP A 142 -16.33 12.08 -9.47
N CYS A 143 -15.21 12.78 -9.30
CA CYS A 143 -14.22 12.50 -8.27
C CYS A 143 -14.35 13.48 -7.11
N ILE A 144 -15.50 13.42 -6.43
CA ILE A 144 -15.81 14.27 -5.29
C ILE A 144 -16.11 13.38 -4.08
N THR A 145 -15.54 13.74 -2.95
CA THR A 145 -15.80 13.10 -1.66
C THR A 145 -17.20 13.49 -1.13
N PRO A 146 -17.78 12.73 -0.18
CA PRO A 146 -19.08 13.05 0.40
C PRO A 146 -19.15 14.45 1.04
N ASP A 147 -18.04 15.02 1.49
CA ASP A 147 -17.94 16.37 2.04
C ASP A 147 -17.68 17.46 0.98
N GLY A 148 -17.74 17.09 -0.31
CA GLY A 148 -17.67 18.03 -1.43
C GLY A 148 -16.27 18.44 -1.86
N LYS A 149 -15.23 17.80 -1.35
CA LYS A 149 -13.84 18.02 -1.78
C LYS A 149 -13.48 17.15 -2.99
N ARG A 150 -12.35 17.45 -3.63
CA ARG A 150 -11.79 16.59 -4.67
C ARG A 150 -11.38 15.24 -4.08
N ASN A 151 -11.82 14.17 -4.70
CA ASN A 151 -11.29 12.83 -4.42
C ASN A 151 -10.06 12.58 -5.29
N THR A 152 -8.91 12.98 -4.80
CA THR A 152 -7.63 12.88 -5.52
C THR A 152 -7.21 11.43 -5.71
N TYR A 153 -7.51 10.56 -4.75
CA TYR A 153 -7.22 9.14 -4.84
C TYR A 153 -7.94 8.48 -6.02
N ARG A 154 -9.26 8.65 -6.13
CA ARG A 154 -10.05 8.14 -7.27
C ARG A 154 -9.56 8.70 -8.59
N ALA A 155 -9.27 10.01 -8.64
CA ALA A 155 -8.78 10.65 -9.85
C ALA A 155 -7.40 10.11 -10.27
N TYR A 156 -6.51 9.89 -9.33
CA TYR A 156 -5.20 9.30 -9.57
C TYR A 156 -5.29 7.85 -10.09
N LEU A 157 -6.10 7.01 -9.45
CA LEU A 157 -6.33 5.64 -9.90
C LEU A 157 -6.92 5.59 -11.31
N ARG A 158 -7.83 6.51 -11.62
CA ARG A 158 -8.37 6.65 -12.99
C ARG A 158 -7.28 6.99 -14.00
N LEU A 159 -6.39 7.93 -13.68
CA LEU A 159 -5.26 8.26 -14.55
C LEU A 159 -4.35 7.06 -14.79
N LEU A 160 -4.07 6.26 -13.76
CA LEU A 160 -3.32 5.01 -13.90
C LEU A 160 -4.04 4.04 -14.83
N ASN A 161 -5.36 3.87 -14.66
CA ASN A 161 -6.14 2.99 -15.53
C ASN A 161 -6.18 3.48 -17.01
N GLU A 162 -6.28 4.79 -17.21
CA GLU A 162 -6.26 5.39 -18.55
C GLU A 162 -4.87 5.43 -19.21
N HIS A 163 -3.82 5.34 -18.41
CA HIS A 163 -2.43 5.29 -18.90
C HIS A 163 -2.14 3.92 -19.53
N HIS A 164 -2.62 2.86 -18.91
CA HIS A 164 -2.29 1.50 -19.32
C HIS A 164 -3.23 0.93 -20.38
N THR A 165 -2.65 0.13 -21.27
CA THR A 165 -3.39 -0.67 -22.26
C THR A 165 -3.77 -2.05 -21.72
N MET A 166 -3.23 -2.42 -20.57
CA MET A 166 -3.47 -3.66 -19.85
C MET A 166 -4.33 -3.43 -18.60
N PRO A 167 -4.95 -4.49 -18.01
CA PRO A 167 -5.69 -4.37 -16.76
C PRO A 167 -4.81 -3.81 -15.65
N VAL A 168 -5.38 -2.94 -14.79
CA VAL A 168 -4.69 -2.35 -13.63
C VAL A 168 -5.27 -2.91 -12.35
N LEU A 169 -4.41 -3.27 -11.40
CA LEU A 169 -4.77 -3.79 -10.08
C LEU A 169 -4.16 -2.93 -8.98
N ALA A 170 -4.96 -2.53 -8.00
CA ALA A 170 -4.44 -2.00 -6.74
C ALA A 170 -3.99 -3.17 -5.86
N VAL A 171 -2.66 -3.44 -5.83
CA VAL A 171 -2.15 -4.66 -5.17
C VAL A 171 -2.00 -4.52 -3.68
N GLU A 172 -2.10 -3.29 -3.17
CA GLU A 172 -1.99 -3.03 -1.74
C GLU A 172 -2.73 -1.74 -1.39
N PHE A 173 -3.70 -1.85 -0.53
CA PHE A 173 -4.36 -0.72 0.12
C PHE A 173 -4.85 -1.13 1.50
N GLY A 174 -4.73 -0.26 2.47
CA GLY A 174 -5.10 -0.56 3.84
C GLY A 174 -4.98 0.63 4.77
N ALA A 175 -5.34 0.42 6.02
CA ALA A 175 -5.16 1.36 7.12
C ALA A 175 -4.92 0.58 8.40
N ALA A 176 -4.07 1.10 9.28
CA ALA A 176 -3.72 0.44 10.53
C ALA A 176 -4.53 0.97 11.70
N THR A 177 -4.86 0.07 12.66
CA THR A 177 -5.50 0.41 13.93
C THR A 177 -4.50 0.65 15.07
N GLY A 178 -3.20 0.76 14.76
CA GLY A 178 -2.13 0.94 15.73
C GLY A 178 -2.25 2.21 16.55
N ARG A 179 -1.58 2.23 17.70
CA ARG A 179 -1.59 3.34 18.69
C ARG A 179 -0.83 4.59 18.26
N GLY A 180 -0.25 4.60 17.09
CA GLY A 180 0.47 5.72 16.54
C GLY A 180 0.38 5.75 15.03
N GLU A 181 0.92 6.78 14.42
CA GLU A 181 0.99 6.90 12.97
C GLU A 181 2.27 6.29 12.43
N ILE A 182 2.14 5.50 11.36
CA ILE A 182 3.28 4.99 10.60
C ILE A 182 3.88 6.13 9.80
N GLN A 183 3.01 6.89 9.15
CA GLN A 183 3.35 8.09 8.37
C GLN A 183 2.15 9.03 8.30
N GLU A 184 2.42 10.28 8.01
CA GLU A 184 1.42 11.32 7.75
C GLU A 184 1.69 11.93 6.38
N ASN A 185 0.63 12.09 5.59
CA ASN A 185 0.71 12.84 4.34
C ASN A 185 0.82 14.33 4.67
N PRO A 186 1.92 15.01 4.30
CA PRO A 186 2.16 16.40 4.71
C PRO A 186 1.22 17.41 4.06
N VAL A 187 0.46 17.00 3.04
CA VAL A 187 -0.46 17.86 2.31
C VAL A 187 -1.88 17.75 2.87
N THR A 188 -2.34 16.53 3.10
CA THR A 188 -3.72 16.26 3.53
C THR A 188 -3.86 16.09 5.02
N SER A 189 -2.75 15.95 5.75
CA SER A 189 -2.69 15.57 7.16
C SER A 189 -3.48 14.28 7.46
N LYS A 190 -3.60 13.40 6.47
CA LYS A 190 -4.09 12.04 6.65
C LYS A 190 -2.91 11.14 6.99
N GLY A 191 -3.08 10.34 8.03
CA GLY A 191 -2.04 9.42 8.48
C GLY A 191 -2.46 7.96 8.36
N LEU A 192 -1.49 7.06 8.45
CA LEU A 192 -1.70 5.63 8.66
C LEU A 192 -1.53 5.31 10.15
N GLY A 193 -2.62 4.96 10.82
CA GLY A 193 -2.66 4.67 12.24
C GLY A 193 -3.67 5.52 13.01
N TYR A 194 -3.80 5.28 14.30
CA TYR A 194 -4.76 5.91 15.21
C TYR A 194 -6.24 5.64 14.87
N TYR A 195 -6.54 4.72 13.97
CA TYR A 195 -7.91 4.39 13.63
C TYR A 195 -8.47 3.32 14.58
N SER A 196 -9.75 3.47 14.93
CA SER A 196 -10.51 2.34 15.48
C SER A 196 -10.76 1.29 14.39
N GLU A 197 -11.05 0.07 14.78
CA GLU A 197 -11.42 -1.01 13.85
C GLU A 197 -12.61 -0.64 12.96
N LYS A 198 -13.57 0.11 13.51
CA LYS A 198 -14.72 0.61 12.76
C LYS A 198 -14.33 1.63 11.69
N GLU A 199 -13.39 2.53 12.01
CA GLU A 199 -12.85 3.48 11.04
C GLU A 199 -12.01 2.77 9.98
N GLN A 200 -11.17 1.80 10.37
CA GLN A 200 -10.44 0.95 9.44
C GLN A 200 -11.39 0.29 8.44
N GLY A 201 -12.46 -0.36 8.94
CA GLY A 201 -13.45 -1.00 8.08
C GLY A 201 -14.09 -0.02 7.09
N LYS A 202 -14.41 1.20 7.55
CA LYS A 202 -14.95 2.25 6.67
C LYS A 202 -13.94 2.70 5.62
N ILE A 203 -12.69 2.94 6.01
CA ILE A 203 -11.59 3.31 5.10
C ILE A 203 -11.39 2.26 4.01
N LEU A 204 -11.39 0.99 4.38
CA LEU A 204 -11.22 -0.11 3.41
C LEU A 204 -12.37 -0.16 2.40
N VAL A 205 -13.60 0.04 2.84
CA VAL A 205 -14.77 0.10 1.95
C VAL A 205 -14.67 1.32 1.03
N ASP A 206 -14.39 2.51 1.55
CA ASP A 206 -14.26 3.75 0.78
C ASP A 206 -13.14 3.61 -0.29
N CYS A 207 -11.99 3.06 0.08
CA CYS A 207 -10.88 2.80 -0.86
C CYS A 207 -11.27 1.81 -1.96
N TYR A 208 -11.95 0.72 -1.61
CA TYR A 208 -12.37 -0.28 -2.60
C TYR A 208 -13.43 0.29 -3.55
N GLU A 209 -14.35 1.09 -3.06
CA GLU A 209 -15.33 1.80 -3.92
C GLU A 209 -14.61 2.76 -4.89
N ASP A 210 -13.58 3.47 -4.43
CA ASP A 210 -12.76 4.33 -5.28
C ASP A 210 -12.00 3.55 -6.35
N ILE A 211 -11.40 2.41 -5.99
CA ILE A 211 -10.71 1.49 -6.91
C ILE A 211 -11.67 1.04 -8.01
N MET A 212 -12.86 0.59 -7.65
CA MET A 212 -13.85 0.12 -8.62
C MET A 212 -14.40 1.27 -9.48
N ALA A 213 -14.69 2.42 -8.88
CA ALA A 213 -15.17 3.60 -9.60
C ALA A 213 -14.12 4.20 -10.56
N ALA A 214 -12.84 4.03 -10.26
CA ALA A 214 -11.75 4.41 -11.15
C ALA A 214 -11.58 3.47 -12.36
N GLY A 215 -12.26 2.32 -12.38
CA GLY A 215 -12.24 1.35 -13.46
C GLY A 215 -11.12 0.31 -13.36
N LEU A 216 -10.44 0.20 -12.21
CA LEU A 216 -9.43 -0.83 -12.00
C LEU A 216 -10.06 -2.22 -11.98
N SER A 217 -9.24 -3.23 -12.24
CA SER A 217 -9.68 -4.65 -12.26
C SER A 217 -9.92 -5.23 -10.86
N GLY A 218 -9.57 -4.51 -9.81
CA GLY A 218 -9.80 -4.87 -8.42
C GLY A 218 -8.71 -4.36 -7.50
N GLY A 219 -8.78 -4.77 -6.22
CA GLY A 219 -7.82 -4.40 -5.19
C GLY A 219 -7.54 -5.54 -4.22
N CYS A 220 -6.34 -5.56 -3.65
CA CYS A 220 -5.93 -6.48 -2.61
C CYS A 220 -5.79 -5.72 -1.28
N VAL A 221 -6.57 -6.12 -0.30
CA VAL A 221 -6.49 -5.52 1.04
C VAL A 221 -5.19 -5.94 1.72
N TYR A 222 -4.48 -4.98 2.24
CA TYR A 222 -3.38 -5.19 3.16
C TYR A 222 -3.88 -4.91 4.59
N SER A 223 -4.10 -5.96 5.47
CA SER A 223 -3.76 -7.35 5.21
C SER A 223 -4.86 -8.31 5.73
N TRP A 224 -4.68 -9.63 5.54
CA TRP A 224 -5.64 -10.62 6.02
C TRP A 224 -5.67 -10.71 7.55
N GLN A 225 -4.51 -10.68 8.18
CA GLN A 225 -4.33 -10.75 9.62
C GLN A 225 -3.21 -9.82 10.07
N ASP A 226 -3.20 -9.46 11.34
CA ASP A 226 -2.14 -8.67 11.92
C ASP A 226 -0.78 -9.36 11.81
N GLU A 227 0.24 -8.55 11.55
CA GLU A 227 1.61 -8.99 11.35
C GLU A 227 2.45 -8.77 12.62
N TRP A 228 2.08 -9.46 13.68
CA TRP A 228 2.68 -9.37 15.02
C TRP A 228 4.19 -9.54 15.08
N PHE A 229 4.82 -10.08 14.03
CA PHE A 229 6.27 -10.23 13.90
C PHE A 229 6.98 -8.94 13.47
N LYS A 230 6.27 -7.90 13.07
CA LYS A 230 6.86 -6.61 12.72
C LYS A 230 7.32 -5.86 13.97
N HIS A 231 8.42 -5.15 13.84
CA HIS A 231 9.06 -4.38 14.91
C HIS A 231 9.46 -3.00 14.40
N THR A 232 9.42 -2.00 15.28
CA THR A 232 9.97 -0.67 14.97
C THR A 232 11.51 -0.72 14.94
N TRP A 233 12.11 0.22 14.21
CA TRP A 233 13.56 0.32 14.09
C TRP A 233 14.28 0.47 15.43
N ASN A 234 13.66 1.09 16.44
CA ASN A 234 14.22 1.32 17.75
C ASN A 234 14.13 0.12 18.69
N THR A 235 13.23 -0.83 18.43
CA THR A 235 13.04 -2.05 19.21
C THR A 235 13.62 -3.29 18.54
N MET A 236 13.83 -3.26 17.23
CA MET A 236 14.26 -4.40 16.42
C MET A 236 15.54 -5.09 16.94
N TYR A 237 16.49 -4.31 17.47
CA TYR A 237 17.74 -4.86 18.03
C TYR A 237 17.68 -5.17 19.54
N ALA A 238 16.61 -4.74 20.21
CA ALA A 238 16.44 -4.95 21.66
C ALA A 238 15.81 -6.31 21.98
N VAL A 239 15.21 -6.97 21.00
CA VAL A 239 14.50 -8.23 21.15
C VAL A 239 15.22 -9.36 20.44
N ASP A 240 15.56 -10.40 21.20
CA ASP A 240 16.06 -11.65 20.66
C ASP A 240 14.88 -12.57 20.32
N LEU A 241 14.47 -12.59 19.05
CA LEU A 241 13.34 -13.40 18.55
C LEU A 241 13.56 -14.91 18.72
N SER A 242 14.80 -15.36 18.90
CA SER A 242 15.09 -16.76 19.21
C SER A 242 14.67 -17.16 20.64
N ARG A 243 14.56 -16.17 21.51
CA ARG A 243 14.14 -16.33 22.90
C ARG A 243 12.71 -15.86 23.15
N ASN A 244 12.24 -14.89 22.38
CA ASN A 244 10.95 -14.26 22.52
C ASN A 244 10.18 -14.33 21.19
N ILE A 245 9.92 -15.55 20.70
CA ILE A 245 9.27 -15.80 19.41
C ILE A 245 7.84 -15.22 19.34
N TYR A 246 7.18 -15.07 20.48
CA TYR A 246 5.83 -14.52 20.59
C TYR A 246 5.81 -13.09 21.13
N TRP A 247 6.97 -12.41 21.13
CA TRP A 247 6.99 -11.03 21.59
C TRP A 247 6.33 -10.11 20.56
N GLU A 248 5.36 -9.37 21.02
CA GLU A 248 4.67 -8.36 20.24
C GLU A 248 5.24 -6.97 20.57
N ASP A 249 5.60 -6.20 19.54
CA ASP A 249 5.94 -4.80 19.71
C ASP A 249 4.69 -3.94 19.61
N ALA A 250 3.98 -3.79 20.70
CA ALA A 250 2.74 -3.00 20.76
C ALA A 250 2.95 -1.50 20.40
N GLN A 251 4.18 -1.06 20.25
CA GLN A 251 4.51 0.29 19.76
C GLN A 251 4.66 0.35 18.25
N THR A 252 4.69 -0.82 17.60
CA THR A 252 4.77 -0.90 16.14
C THR A 252 3.38 -0.75 15.53
N ASN A 253 3.15 0.38 14.89
CA ASN A 253 1.86 0.66 14.24
C ASN A 253 1.65 -0.20 12.99
N ASP A 254 2.75 -0.60 12.35
CA ASP A 254 2.76 -1.30 11.07
C ASP A 254 2.30 -2.77 11.16
N GLN A 255 2.05 -3.31 12.35
CA GLN A 255 1.53 -4.67 12.49
C GLN A 255 0.00 -4.78 12.46
N HIS A 256 -0.74 -3.70 12.72
CA HIS A 256 -2.19 -3.69 12.93
C HIS A 256 -2.99 -3.33 11.66
N PHE A 257 -2.64 -3.92 10.53
CA PHE A 257 -3.38 -3.79 9.27
C PHE A 257 -4.41 -4.90 9.06
N GLY A 258 -4.43 -5.91 9.92
CA GLY A 258 -5.24 -7.12 9.74
C GLY A 258 -6.74 -6.85 9.74
N LEU A 259 -7.47 -7.63 8.92
CA LEU A 259 -8.91 -7.80 9.05
C LEU A 259 -9.26 -8.75 10.19
N LEU A 260 -8.31 -9.59 10.59
CA LEU A 260 -8.40 -10.51 11.70
C LEU A 260 -7.30 -10.19 12.70
N ALA A 261 -7.70 -9.97 13.94
CA ALA A 261 -6.81 -9.86 15.09
C ALA A 261 -6.63 -11.23 15.79
N PHE A 262 -5.63 -11.34 16.63
CA PHE A 262 -5.40 -12.50 17.47
C PHE A 262 -5.86 -12.22 18.89
N ASP A 263 -6.87 -12.97 19.35
CA ASP A 263 -7.30 -12.97 20.74
C ASP A 263 -6.58 -14.10 21.49
N CYS A 264 -5.64 -13.73 22.33
CA CYS A 264 -4.76 -14.68 23.00
C CYS A 264 -5.51 -15.47 24.08
N GLY A 265 -5.82 -16.74 23.79
CA GLY A 265 -6.27 -17.71 24.77
C GLY A 265 -7.75 -17.67 25.14
N GLU A 266 -8.53 -16.76 24.60
CA GLU A 266 -9.97 -16.61 24.87
C GLU A 266 -10.79 -16.95 23.62
N LYS A 267 -12.09 -17.21 23.82
CA LYS A 267 -13.02 -17.43 22.71
C LYS A 267 -13.56 -16.15 22.11
N GLU A 268 -13.58 -15.11 22.91
CA GLU A 268 -14.03 -13.75 22.56
C GLU A 268 -13.07 -12.78 23.23
N SER A 269 -12.80 -11.66 22.60
CA SER A 269 -11.96 -10.62 23.20
C SER A 269 -12.59 -10.10 24.50
N VAL A 270 -11.75 -9.86 25.50
CA VAL A 270 -12.20 -9.29 26.78
C VAL A 270 -12.48 -7.79 26.69
N CYS A 271 -11.90 -7.16 25.65
CA CYS A 271 -12.08 -5.73 25.38
C CYS A 271 -11.78 -5.44 23.91
N TYR A 272 -12.58 -4.60 23.30
CA TYR A 272 -12.35 -4.07 21.96
C TYR A 272 -11.94 -2.60 22.04
N VAL A 273 -10.89 -2.23 21.34
CA VAL A 273 -10.40 -0.84 21.31
C VAL A 273 -11.07 -0.10 20.14
N ASP A 274 -12.40 0.03 20.21
CA ASP A 274 -13.24 0.57 19.13
C ASP A 274 -13.98 1.86 19.52
N GLY A 275 -13.77 2.34 20.77
CA GLY A 275 -14.44 3.52 21.33
C GLY A 275 -15.84 3.21 21.89
N ASP A 276 -16.37 2.00 21.77
CA ASP A 276 -17.55 1.55 22.50
C ASP A 276 -17.10 1.05 23.88
N THR A 277 -17.76 1.49 24.93
CA THR A 277 -17.44 1.12 26.31
C THR A 277 -18.50 0.21 26.92
N SER A 278 -19.38 -0.35 26.11
CA SER A 278 -20.53 -1.16 26.58
C SER A 278 -20.11 -2.49 27.21
N GLU A 279 -18.94 -3.00 26.89
CA GLU A 279 -18.37 -4.21 27.49
C GLU A 279 -17.78 -3.97 28.90
N TRP A 280 -17.55 -2.69 29.29
CA TRP A 280 -17.06 -2.34 30.63
C TRP A 280 -18.20 -2.34 31.64
N THR A 281 -17.90 -2.88 32.81
CA THR A 281 -18.87 -3.01 33.90
C THR A 281 -18.32 -2.52 35.23
N ASP A 282 -19.16 -2.30 36.22
CA ASP A 282 -18.75 -1.94 37.59
C ASP A 282 -17.79 -2.95 38.22
N LYS A 283 -17.78 -4.19 37.71
CA LYS A 283 -16.85 -5.24 38.21
C LYS A 283 -15.41 -5.02 37.77
N ASP A 284 -15.22 -4.29 36.69
CA ASP A 284 -13.91 -3.99 36.15
C ASP A 284 -13.27 -2.77 36.83
N MET A 285 -14.06 -2.03 37.63
CA MET A 285 -13.62 -0.85 38.38
C MET A 285 -12.68 -1.25 39.53
N VAL A 286 -11.46 -0.74 39.48
CA VAL A 286 -10.43 -1.03 40.52
C VAL A 286 -10.16 0.16 41.41
N ILE A 287 -10.39 1.39 40.96
CA ILE A 287 -10.23 2.64 41.73
C ILE A 287 -11.42 3.54 41.44
N GLN A 288 -11.99 4.15 42.46
CA GLN A 288 -12.93 5.23 42.37
C GLN A 288 -12.47 6.41 43.24
N TYR A 289 -12.47 7.60 42.67
CA TYR A 289 -12.07 8.82 43.36
C TYR A 289 -13.28 9.56 43.94
N GLU A 290 -13.02 10.48 44.90
CA GLU A 290 -14.09 11.27 45.57
C GLU A 290 -14.83 12.21 44.60
N ASP A 291 -14.20 12.63 43.50
CA ASP A 291 -14.75 13.48 42.46
C ASP A 291 -15.64 12.71 41.46
N GLY A 292 -15.77 11.38 41.63
CA GLY A 292 -16.54 10.51 40.78
C GLY A 292 -15.77 9.91 39.61
N SER A 293 -14.52 10.30 39.39
CA SER A 293 -13.66 9.63 38.40
C SER A 293 -13.29 8.22 38.87
N PHE A 294 -12.98 7.34 37.92
CA PHE A 294 -12.65 5.95 38.22
C PHE A 294 -11.61 5.39 37.23
N ILE A 295 -11.02 4.28 37.59
CA ILE A 295 -10.20 3.46 36.72
C ILE A 295 -10.75 2.06 36.71
N SER A 296 -11.06 1.55 35.52
CA SER A 296 -11.40 0.15 35.29
C SER A 296 -10.27 -0.56 34.57
N VAL A 297 -10.11 -1.86 34.86
CA VAL A 297 -9.02 -2.68 34.30
C VAL A 297 -9.59 -3.99 33.79
N LYS A 298 -9.26 -4.32 32.57
CA LYS A 298 -9.40 -5.69 32.02
C LYS A 298 -8.03 -6.18 31.58
N TYR A 299 -7.86 -7.47 31.45
CA TYR A 299 -6.63 -8.06 30.93
C TYR A 299 -6.92 -9.42 30.29
N ASP A 300 -6.09 -9.76 29.34
CA ASP A 300 -6.01 -11.08 28.75
C ASP A 300 -4.59 -11.65 28.83
N ALA A 301 -4.24 -12.61 27.96
CA ALA A 301 -2.92 -13.22 27.98
C ALA A 301 -1.79 -12.32 27.45
N SER A 302 -2.11 -11.28 26.68
CA SER A 302 -1.15 -10.37 26.02
C SER A 302 -1.25 -8.93 26.53
N ASP A 303 -2.44 -8.45 26.88
CA ASP A 303 -2.71 -7.04 27.07
C ASP A 303 -3.39 -6.71 28.41
N VAL A 304 -3.21 -5.47 28.85
CA VAL A 304 -3.94 -4.85 29.94
C VAL A 304 -4.68 -3.64 29.39
N TYR A 305 -5.98 -3.66 29.52
CA TYR A 305 -6.87 -2.58 29.08
C TYR A 305 -7.23 -1.68 30.25
N LEU A 306 -7.21 -0.38 30.03
CA LEU A 306 -7.55 0.64 31.02
C LEU A 306 -8.68 1.52 30.49
N TYR A 307 -9.70 1.76 31.34
CA TYR A 307 -10.82 2.66 31.07
C TYR A 307 -11.06 3.62 32.23
#